data_8a7cceb5e11bb15ffa290325b02f57bc
#
_entry.id   8a7cceb5e11bb15ffa290325b02f57bc
#
_cell.length_a   1.000
_cell.length_b   1.000
_cell.length_c   1.000
_cell.angle_alpha   90.00
_cell.angle_beta   90.00
_cell.angle_gamma   90.00
#
_symmetry.space_group_name_H-M   'P 1'
#
loop_
_entity.id
_entity.type
_entity.pdbx_description
1 polymer ?
#
loop_
_entity_poly.entity_id
_entity_poly.type
_entity_poly.pdbx_seq_one_letter_code
_entity_poly.pdbx_strand_id
1 'polypeptide(L)'
;MSAKVTRAKAQKVLTAVRASFGVAAGEDGPALVMAWDWCGSGAHPAIVWEGGPYDWAILASGGGMDEWGLVHQPVEVPGTFLEPVTGWALGIWPE
;
A
#
# COMPACT_ATOMS: atom_id res chain seq x y z
N MET A 1 -6.61 -2.08 -23.45
CA MET A 1 -5.81 -1.02 -22.83
C MET A 1 -6.12 -0.95 -21.36
N SER A 2 -5.13 -1.20 -20.52
CA SER A 2 -5.35 -1.15 -19.08
C SER A 2 -5.53 0.30 -18.62
N ALA A 3 -6.51 0.52 -17.76
CA ALA A 3 -6.71 1.83 -17.16
C ALA A 3 -5.58 2.08 -16.16
N LYS A 4 -5.07 3.30 -16.13
CA LYS A 4 -4.12 3.69 -15.10
C LYS A 4 -4.85 3.82 -13.76
N VAL A 5 -4.12 3.58 -12.67
CA VAL A 5 -4.64 3.86 -11.33
C VAL A 5 -4.72 5.38 -11.17
N THR A 6 -5.92 5.89 -10.93
CA THR A 6 -6.11 7.33 -10.71
C THR A 6 -5.65 7.71 -9.30
N ARG A 7 -5.39 9.02 -9.11
CA ARG A 7 -5.08 9.54 -7.77
C ARG A 7 -6.18 9.23 -6.76
N ALA A 8 -7.44 9.37 -7.17
CA ALA A 8 -8.58 9.08 -6.29
C ALA A 8 -8.59 7.62 -5.84
N LYS A 9 -8.32 6.69 -6.76
CA LYS A 9 -8.26 5.27 -6.44
C LYS A 9 -7.05 4.94 -5.57
N ALA A 10 -5.89 5.50 -5.89
CA ALA A 10 -4.69 5.34 -5.08
C ALA A 10 -4.88 5.89 -3.67
N GLN A 11 -5.60 7.01 -3.52
CA GLN A 11 -5.92 7.58 -2.22
C GLN A 11 -6.83 6.66 -1.40
N LYS A 12 -7.75 5.95 -2.04
CA LYS A 12 -8.57 4.95 -1.36
C LYS A 12 -7.73 3.80 -0.81
N VAL A 13 -6.73 3.37 -1.57
CA VAL A 13 -5.78 2.34 -1.10
C VAL A 13 -5.00 2.86 0.10
N LEU A 14 -4.46 4.08 0.04
CA LEU A 14 -3.74 4.68 1.16
C LEU A 14 -4.61 4.74 2.41
N THR A 15 -5.85 5.23 2.28
CA THR A 15 -6.78 5.32 3.40
C THR A 15 -7.03 3.94 4.02
N ALA A 16 -7.23 2.93 3.20
CA ALA A 16 -7.47 1.56 3.68
C ALA A 16 -6.24 0.98 4.38
N VAL A 17 -5.04 1.21 3.86
CA VAL A 17 -3.80 0.75 4.48
C VAL A 17 -3.60 1.43 5.83
N ARG A 18 -3.75 2.75 5.90
CA ARG A 18 -3.63 3.49 7.17
C ARG A 18 -4.63 2.98 8.20
N ALA A 19 -5.88 2.75 7.81
CA ALA A 19 -6.91 2.21 8.69
C ALA A 19 -6.56 0.81 9.19
N SER A 20 -6.05 -0.04 8.31
CA SER A 20 -5.65 -1.41 8.66
C SER A 20 -4.56 -1.45 9.73
N PHE A 21 -3.67 -0.46 9.74
CA PHE A 21 -2.57 -0.38 10.72
C PHE A 21 -2.85 0.60 11.85
N GLY A 22 -4.08 1.12 11.96
CA GLY A 22 -4.47 2.00 13.05
C GLY A 22 -3.78 3.36 13.05
N VAL A 23 -3.35 3.85 11.88
CA VAL A 23 -2.69 5.15 11.75
C VAL A 23 -3.75 6.22 11.51
N ALA A 24 -3.88 7.13 12.46
CA ALA A 24 -4.89 8.19 12.38
C ALA A 24 -4.51 9.26 11.36
N ALA A 25 -5.50 10.02 10.91
CA ALA A 25 -5.28 11.16 10.03
C ALA A 25 -4.34 12.17 10.70
N GLY A 26 -3.32 12.60 9.96
CA GLY A 26 -2.32 13.54 10.47
C GLY A 26 -1.15 12.91 11.21
N GLU A 27 -1.22 11.62 11.53
CA GLU A 27 -0.07 10.89 12.08
C GLU A 27 0.91 10.51 10.97
N ASP A 28 2.20 10.45 11.31
CA ASP A 28 3.21 9.88 10.41
C ASP A 28 2.90 8.39 10.19
N GLY A 29 3.07 7.94 8.96
CA GLY A 29 2.77 6.57 8.61
C GLY A 29 2.83 6.36 7.11
N PRO A 30 2.07 5.41 6.58
CA PRO A 30 2.03 5.17 5.15
C PRO A 30 1.69 6.44 4.38
N ALA A 31 2.43 6.70 3.30
CA ALA A 31 2.24 7.87 2.45
C ALA A 31 2.17 7.45 0.98
N LEU A 32 1.40 8.20 0.19
CA LEU A 32 1.22 7.92 -1.23
C LEU A 32 2.29 8.64 -2.06
N VAL A 33 2.94 7.89 -2.94
CA VAL A 33 3.81 8.42 -4.00
C VAL A 33 3.19 8.04 -5.33
N MET A 34 2.79 9.03 -6.13
CA MET A 34 2.02 8.77 -7.36
C MET A 34 2.86 8.25 -8.51
N ALA A 35 4.14 8.53 -8.55
CA ALA A 35 5.01 8.16 -9.66
C ALA A 35 6.27 7.48 -9.14
N TRP A 36 6.12 6.24 -8.69
CA TRP A 36 7.23 5.40 -8.25
C TRP A 36 7.66 4.53 -9.42
N ASP A 37 8.93 4.61 -9.80
CA ASP A 37 9.50 3.75 -10.83
C ASP A 37 10.50 2.78 -10.18
N TRP A 38 10.07 1.55 -9.99
CA TRP A 38 10.88 0.52 -9.38
C TRP A 38 11.51 -0.36 -10.45
N CYS A 39 12.84 -0.36 -10.49
CA CYS A 39 13.61 -1.23 -11.39
C CYS A 39 13.19 -1.12 -12.87
N GLY A 40 12.83 0.07 -13.34
CA GLY A 40 12.43 0.26 -14.72
C GLY A 40 11.05 -0.26 -15.09
N SER A 41 10.23 -0.59 -14.10
CA SER A 41 8.86 -1.09 -14.35
C SER A 41 7.91 -0.01 -14.87
N GLY A 42 8.35 1.25 -14.94
CA GLY A 42 7.52 2.40 -15.25
C GLY A 42 6.98 3.05 -13.99
N ALA A 43 6.64 4.33 -14.09
CA ALA A 43 6.13 5.07 -12.95
C ALA A 43 4.69 4.63 -12.63
N HIS A 44 4.44 4.27 -11.39
CA HIS A 44 3.12 3.86 -10.91
C HIS A 44 2.92 4.31 -9.46
N PRO A 45 1.68 4.40 -8.98
CA PRO A 45 1.44 4.74 -7.58
C PRO A 45 1.99 3.66 -6.64
N ALA A 46 2.51 4.11 -5.51
CA ALA A 46 2.98 3.23 -4.45
C ALA A 46 2.72 3.87 -3.10
N ILE A 47 2.63 3.03 -2.07
CA ILE A 47 2.57 3.49 -0.69
C ILE A 47 3.91 3.17 -0.06
N VAL A 48 4.52 4.16 0.59
CA VAL A 48 5.82 4.02 1.25
C VAL A 48 5.66 4.24 2.75
N TRP A 49 6.35 3.44 3.55
CA TRP A 49 6.33 3.56 5.00
C TRP A 49 7.58 2.91 5.58
N GLU A 50 8.52 3.72 6.03
CA GLU A 50 9.78 3.22 6.57
C GLU A 50 9.69 2.84 8.05
N GLY A 51 8.77 3.43 8.79
CA GLY A 51 8.63 3.23 10.23
C GLY A 51 7.57 2.20 10.63
N GLY A 52 7.03 1.46 9.70
CA GLY A 52 5.96 0.49 9.97
C GLY A 52 6.47 -0.82 10.56
N PRO A 53 5.53 -1.71 10.93
CA PRO A 53 5.90 -3.05 11.39
C PRO A 53 6.59 -3.82 10.28
N TYR A 54 7.40 -4.79 10.67
CA TYR A 54 8.11 -5.63 9.72
C TYR A 54 7.11 -6.31 8.78
N ASP A 55 7.43 -6.36 7.51
CA ASP A 55 6.59 -6.96 6.46
C ASP A 55 5.20 -6.32 6.31
N TRP A 56 5.03 -5.04 6.69
CA TRP A 56 3.74 -4.38 6.58
C TRP A 56 3.16 -4.41 5.15
N ALA A 57 4.01 -4.30 4.13
CA ALA A 57 3.56 -4.31 2.73
C ALA A 57 2.98 -5.68 2.34
N ILE A 58 3.60 -6.76 2.80
CA ILE A 58 3.10 -8.12 2.59
C ILE A 58 1.77 -8.30 3.33
N LEU A 59 1.68 -7.82 4.57
CA LEU A 59 0.47 -7.92 5.37
C LEU A 59 -0.68 -7.11 4.76
N ALA A 60 -0.39 -5.93 4.23
CA ALA A 60 -1.41 -5.12 3.56
C ALA A 60 -1.94 -5.82 2.31
N SER A 61 -1.10 -6.50 1.55
CA SER A 61 -1.53 -7.18 0.32
C SER A 61 -2.11 -8.56 0.55
N GLY A 62 -1.59 -9.33 1.51
CA GLY A 62 -1.96 -10.72 1.71
C GLY A 62 -2.61 -11.04 3.06
N GLY A 63 -2.62 -10.10 3.98
CA GLY A 63 -3.12 -10.33 5.34
C GLY A 63 -2.13 -11.11 6.20
N GLY A 64 -2.47 -11.26 7.46
CA GLY A 64 -1.67 -12.01 8.43
C GLY A 64 -1.47 -11.27 9.73
N MET A 65 -0.63 -11.81 10.60
CA MET A 65 -0.32 -11.22 11.90
C MET A 65 1.01 -10.47 11.84
N ASP A 66 1.05 -9.23 12.36
CA ASP A 66 2.26 -8.45 12.42
C ASP A 66 3.13 -8.82 13.65
N GLU A 67 4.33 -8.24 13.73
CA GLU A 67 5.26 -8.49 14.83
C GLU A 67 4.74 -7.96 16.18
N TRP A 68 3.73 -7.10 16.16
CA TRP A 68 3.09 -6.56 17.36
C TRP A 68 1.87 -7.39 17.81
N GLY A 69 1.60 -8.51 17.12
CA GLY A 69 0.53 -9.42 17.46
C GLY A 69 -0.83 -9.02 16.91
N LEU A 70 -0.92 -8.02 16.06
CA LEU A 70 -2.18 -7.59 15.44
C LEU A 70 -2.43 -8.36 14.16
N VAL A 71 -3.67 -8.79 13.97
CA VAL A 71 -4.10 -9.51 12.77
C VAL A 71 -4.64 -8.50 11.76
N HIS A 72 -4.16 -8.59 10.52
CA HIS A 72 -4.57 -7.73 9.43
C HIS A 72 -5.29 -8.53 8.35
N GLN A 73 -6.40 -7.99 7.86
CA GLN A 73 -7.06 -8.50 6.67
C GLN A 73 -6.40 -7.89 5.43
N PRO A 74 -6.37 -8.59 4.29
CA PRO A 74 -5.87 -7.99 3.06
C PRO A 74 -6.64 -6.72 2.72
N VAL A 75 -5.91 -5.68 2.31
CA VAL A 75 -6.53 -4.46 1.80
C VAL A 75 -6.97 -4.72 0.36
N GLU A 76 -8.26 -4.55 0.09
CA GLU A 76 -8.84 -4.75 -1.23
C GLU A 76 -9.59 -3.50 -1.66
N VAL A 77 -9.17 -2.93 -2.79
CA VAL A 77 -9.86 -1.79 -3.42
C VAL A 77 -10.19 -2.20 -4.86
N PRO A 78 -11.47 -2.24 -5.23
CA PRO A 78 -11.87 -2.67 -6.58
C PRO A 78 -11.13 -1.90 -7.67
N GLY A 79 -10.68 -2.62 -8.69
CA GLY A 79 -9.94 -2.05 -9.81
C GLY A 79 -8.44 -1.92 -9.57
N THR A 80 -7.94 -2.38 -8.42
CA THR A 80 -6.50 -2.39 -8.11
C THR A 80 -6.07 -3.74 -7.57
N PHE A 81 -4.78 -4.04 -7.72
CA PHE A 81 -4.15 -5.06 -6.91
C PHE A 81 -2.87 -4.49 -6.31
N LEU A 82 -2.46 -5.06 -5.17
CA LEU A 82 -1.33 -4.57 -4.41
C LEU A 82 -0.19 -5.57 -4.48
N GLU A 83 1.03 -5.07 -4.66
CA GLU A 83 2.21 -5.91 -4.74
C GLU A 83 3.33 -5.30 -3.90
N PRO A 84 3.87 -6.03 -2.92
CA PRO A 84 5.03 -5.56 -2.19
C PRO A 84 6.23 -5.46 -3.15
N VAL A 85 6.85 -4.29 -3.22
CA VAL A 85 8.03 -4.09 -4.08
C VAL A 85 9.32 -4.09 -3.28
N THR A 86 9.24 -3.65 -2.01
CA THR A 86 10.33 -3.74 -1.04
C THR A 86 9.71 -3.98 0.34
N GLY A 87 10.54 -4.09 1.39
CA GLY A 87 10.04 -4.20 2.76
C GLY A 87 9.33 -2.95 3.26
N TRP A 88 9.44 -1.81 2.54
CA TRP A 88 8.89 -0.52 2.94
C TRP A 88 8.07 0.17 1.84
N ALA A 89 7.76 -0.54 0.76
CA ALA A 89 6.98 0.02 -0.34
C ALA A 89 6.00 -1.01 -0.90
N LEU A 90 4.78 -0.55 -1.16
CA LEU A 90 3.67 -1.34 -1.67
C LEU A 90 3.20 -0.72 -2.99
N GLY A 91 3.38 -1.42 -4.09
CA GLY A 91 2.94 -0.96 -5.40
C GLY A 91 1.43 -1.11 -5.57
N ILE A 92 0.83 -0.18 -6.30
CA ILE A 92 -0.60 -0.18 -6.63
C ILE A 92 -0.71 -0.31 -8.15
N TRP A 93 -1.29 -1.40 -8.60
CA TRP A 93 -1.43 -1.71 -10.01
C TRP A 93 -2.89 -1.72 -10.44
N PRO A 94 -3.21 -1.38 -11.70
CA PRO A 94 -4.55 -1.55 -12.22
C PRO A 94 -4.86 -3.05 -12.37
N GLU A 95 -6.06 -3.40 -12.02
CA GLU A 95 -6.56 -4.75 -12.14
C GLU A 95 -7.05 -5.05 -13.56
#